data_f6500ad77623f848b2a167b8da0cfd51
#
_entry.id   f6500ad77623f848b2a167b8da0cfd51
#
_cell.length_a   1.000
_cell.length_b   1.000
_cell.length_c   1.000
_cell.angle_alpha   90.00
_cell.angle_beta   90.00
_cell.angle_gamma   90.00
#
_symmetry.space_group_name_H-M   'P 1'
#
loop_
_entity.id
_entity.type
_entity.pdbx_description
1 polymer ?
#
loop_
_entity_poly.entity_id
_entity_poly.type
_entity_poly.pdbx_seq_one_letter_code
_entity_poly.pdbx_strand_id
1 'polypeptide(L)'
;MATGLFLSALVNIFIGLSPEMNGLFNFMDGEGKATMGMVAFIGSLWLINGYTQGMGFPPCGSLMAHWIKPSELATKQAIWNSSHSIGASLVAFLCGTFILNHFSYSAWQWCFFVPALLAIAGAVLVLFGLKDTPASVGLPDPEEIDDNAPVKEVVTEPKEFTDFAYKRFVKEMVFKNPIVWILATSNFFIYIIRFTILDWGATFLTQDRGLSIQTASTVVGITEVLGIVGTILAGWATDKFFGSKAHRTCLIGLASATACFILFWLTPKEMGGLSVALIIMASFFIYMPQALIGICLSNQATKRVASSANGMAGILGYASTAISGLVFGALADKFGWNSVFEVAIALGIVGVILFAIIWKAPADGYAKADKLLEQVKADYEAQGK
;
A
#
# COMPACT_ATOMS: atom_id res chain seq x y z
N MET A 1 -15.32 9.11 6.39
CA MET A 1 -14.06 9.79 6.00
C MET A 1 -13.69 10.91 6.97
N ALA A 2 -14.43 12.01 7.06
CA ALA A 2 -14.11 13.15 7.92
C ALA A 2 -13.85 12.76 9.38
N THR A 3 -14.72 11.92 9.97
CA THR A 3 -14.55 11.41 11.34
C THR A 3 -13.25 10.63 11.52
N GLY A 4 -12.91 9.73 10.59
CA GLY A 4 -11.67 8.96 10.64
C GLY A 4 -10.44 9.85 10.54
N LEU A 5 -10.46 10.84 9.65
CA LEU A 5 -9.37 11.79 9.48
C LEU A 5 -9.20 12.69 10.72
N PHE A 6 -10.29 13.15 11.30
CA PHE A 6 -10.29 13.94 12.53
C PHE A 6 -9.76 13.14 13.73
N LEU A 7 -10.23 11.91 13.93
CA LEU A 7 -9.74 11.03 14.98
C LEU A 7 -8.24 10.70 14.80
N SER A 8 -7.81 10.44 13.57
CA SER A 8 -6.39 10.25 13.25
C SER A 8 -5.55 11.47 13.63
N ALA A 9 -6.05 12.69 13.33
CA ALA A 9 -5.37 13.92 13.71
C ALA A 9 -5.24 14.06 15.25
N LEU A 10 -6.30 13.76 16.00
CA LEU A 10 -6.26 13.77 17.47
C LEU A 10 -5.22 12.79 18.01
N VAL A 11 -5.19 11.57 17.49
CA VAL A 11 -4.19 10.56 17.89
C VAL A 11 -2.76 11.07 17.65
N ASN A 12 -2.50 11.69 16.49
CA ASN A 12 -1.20 12.28 16.20
C ASN A 12 -0.84 13.42 17.17
N ILE A 13 -1.79 14.25 17.57
CA ILE A 13 -1.57 15.27 18.61
C ILE A 13 -1.18 14.61 19.95
N PHE A 14 -1.87 13.55 20.38
CA PHE A 14 -1.52 12.83 21.59
C PHE A 14 -0.12 12.19 21.53
N ILE A 15 0.29 11.68 20.38
CA ILE A 15 1.66 11.18 20.18
C ILE A 15 2.66 12.33 20.34
N GLY A 16 2.41 13.49 19.73
CA GLY A 16 3.26 14.67 19.85
C GLY A 16 3.37 15.19 21.29
N LEU A 17 2.31 15.05 22.08
CA LEU A 17 2.27 15.46 23.50
C LEU A 17 2.88 14.43 24.46
N SER A 18 3.24 13.23 23.98
CA SER A 18 3.73 12.15 24.86
C SER A 18 4.91 12.51 25.76
N PRO A 19 5.90 13.34 25.37
CA PRO A 19 6.97 13.74 26.26
C PRO A 19 6.50 14.59 27.45
N GLU A 20 5.49 15.45 27.24
CA GLU A 20 4.94 16.32 28.29
C GLU A 20 4.12 15.52 29.31
N MET A 21 3.64 14.33 28.90
CA MET A 21 2.90 13.41 29.77
C MET A 21 3.83 12.56 30.68
N ASN A 22 5.16 12.73 30.58
CA ASN A 22 6.13 11.94 31.35
C ASN A 22 5.89 12.02 32.86
N GLY A 23 5.50 13.17 33.37
CA GLY A 23 5.18 13.34 34.78
C GLY A 23 3.99 12.51 35.30
N LEU A 24 3.09 12.09 34.40
CA LEU A 24 1.91 11.27 34.71
C LEU A 24 2.16 9.78 34.57
N PHE A 25 3.02 9.36 33.61
CA PHE A 25 3.12 7.97 33.19
C PHE A 25 4.55 7.39 33.25
N ASN A 26 5.55 8.18 33.69
CA ASN A 26 6.97 7.77 33.71
C ASN A 26 7.45 7.17 32.35
N PHE A 27 7.19 7.89 31.27
CA PHE A 27 7.53 7.46 29.91
C PHE A 27 9.02 7.51 29.60
N MET A 28 9.80 8.30 30.37
CA MET A 28 11.25 8.39 30.22
C MET A 28 11.92 7.98 31.54
N ASP A 29 13.03 7.27 31.43
CA ASP A 29 13.87 6.93 32.57
C ASP A 29 14.71 8.12 33.06
N GLY A 30 15.51 7.93 34.14
CA GLY A 30 16.38 8.97 34.66
C GLY A 30 17.51 9.41 33.72
N GLU A 31 17.75 8.70 32.65
CA GLU A 31 18.71 9.02 31.57
C GLU A 31 18.04 9.67 30.36
N GLY A 32 16.70 9.88 30.39
CA GLY A 32 15.95 10.46 29.29
C GLY A 32 15.67 9.47 28.13
N LYS A 33 15.81 8.16 28.36
CA LYS A 33 15.46 7.13 27.41
C LYS A 33 14.00 6.72 27.53
N ALA A 34 13.37 6.40 26.40
CA ALA A 34 11.99 5.93 26.38
C ALA A 34 11.85 4.60 27.13
N THR A 35 10.90 4.55 28.06
CA THR A 35 10.54 3.32 28.78
C THR A 35 9.64 2.42 27.92
N MET A 36 9.50 1.14 28.32
CA MET A 36 8.53 0.24 27.69
C MET A 36 7.09 0.78 27.82
N GLY A 37 6.80 1.57 28.85
CA GLY A 37 5.52 2.27 29.00
C GLY A 37 5.24 3.26 27.86
N MET A 38 6.24 4.05 27.47
CA MET A 38 6.13 4.95 26.31
C MET A 38 5.94 4.19 25.00
N VAL A 39 6.70 3.13 24.80
CA VAL A 39 6.58 2.27 23.59
C VAL A 39 5.18 1.68 23.50
N ALA A 40 4.65 1.14 24.60
CA ALA A 40 3.30 0.57 24.64
C ALA A 40 2.22 1.63 24.41
N PHE A 41 2.37 2.82 24.99
CA PHE A 41 1.44 3.93 24.80
C PHE A 41 1.39 4.42 23.36
N ILE A 42 2.54 4.75 22.76
CA ILE A 42 2.63 5.19 21.38
C ILE A 42 2.17 4.07 20.43
N GLY A 43 2.56 2.83 20.70
CA GLY A 43 2.12 1.68 19.90
C GLY A 43 0.60 1.49 19.91
N SER A 44 -0.04 1.68 21.09
CA SER A 44 -1.51 1.62 21.21
C SER A 44 -2.19 2.75 20.44
N LEU A 45 -1.67 3.98 20.54
CA LEU A 45 -2.16 5.11 19.77
C LEU A 45 -1.98 4.88 18.25
N TRP A 46 -0.86 4.27 17.85
CA TRP A 46 -0.59 3.95 16.44
C TRP A 46 -1.55 2.90 15.87
N LEU A 47 -1.94 1.90 16.68
CA LEU A 47 -2.99 0.92 16.32
C LEU A 47 -4.34 1.62 16.12
N ILE A 48 -4.71 2.53 17.03
CA ILE A 48 -5.94 3.33 16.90
C ILE A 48 -5.87 4.19 15.64
N ASN A 49 -4.72 4.81 15.38
CA ASN A 49 -4.49 5.60 14.18
C ASN A 49 -4.69 4.78 12.89
N GLY A 50 -4.13 3.58 12.83
CA GLY A 50 -4.31 2.67 11.70
C GLY A 50 -5.78 2.31 11.45
N TYR A 51 -6.54 2.02 12.52
CA TYR A 51 -7.97 1.76 12.44
C TYR A 51 -8.76 2.98 11.92
N THR A 52 -8.49 4.16 12.44
CA THR A 52 -9.18 5.39 12.04
C THR A 52 -8.84 5.80 10.60
N GLN A 53 -7.61 5.61 10.16
CA GLN A 53 -7.20 5.83 8.76
C GLN A 53 -7.86 4.84 7.80
N GLY A 54 -8.07 3.59 8.24
CA GLY A 54 -8.80 2.57 7.47
C GLY A 54 -10.22 2.98 7.11
N MET A 55 -10.83 3.91 7.83
CA MET A 55 -12.18 4.47 7.52
C MET A 55 -12.18 5.37 6.28
N GLY A 56 -11.05 5.71 5.69
CA GLY A 56 -10.95 6.60 4.53
C GLY A 56 -11.15 5.89 3.20
N PHE A 57 -10.52 4.74 3.00
CA PHE A 57 -10.45 4.07 1.70
C PHE A 57 -11.81 3.57 1.15
N PRO A 58 -12.65 2.84 1.91
CA PRO A 58 -13.92 2.34 1.38
C PRO A 58 -14.86 3.44 0.90
N PRO A 59 -15.06 4.54 1.64
CA PRO A 59 -15.89 5.65 1.18
C PRO A 59 -15.33 6.36 -0.07
N CYS A 60 -14.01 6.42 -0.26
CA CYS A 60 -13.44 7.00 -1.47
C CYS A 60 -13.83 6.22 -2.72
N GLY A 61 -13.77 4.89 -2.67
CA GLY A 61 -14.23 4.04 -3.77
C GLY A 61 -15.70 4.24 -4.10
N SER A 62 -16.54 4.34 -3.07
CA SER A 62 -17.98 4.62 -3.24
C SER A 62 -18.23 6.00 -3.87
N LEU A 63 -17.55 7.04 -3.37
CA LEU A 63 -17.67 8.39 -3.94
C LEU A 63 -17.28 8.43 -5.42
N MET A 64 -16.13 7.83 -5.76
CA MET A 64 -15.70 7.78 -7.16
C MET A 64 -16.70 7.07 -8.05
N ALA A 65 -17.29 5.95 -7.59
CA ALA A 65 -18.29 5.22 -8.35
C ALA A 65 -19.58 6.03 -8.58
N HIS A 66 -19.96 6.93 -7.66
CA HIS A 66 -21.16 7.75 -7.79
C HIS A 66 -20.93 9.07 -8.55
N TRP A 67 -19.71 9.61 -8.55
CA TRP A 67 -19.44 10.92 -9.12
C TRP A 67 -18.73 10.89 -10.48
N ILE A 68 -18.20 9.73 -10.88
CA ILE A 68 -17.36 9.59 -12.07
C ILE A 68 -18.05 8.68 -13.07
N LYS A 69 -18.08 9.11 -14.34
CA LYS A 69 -18.60 8.28 -15.44
C LYS A 69 -17.86 6.95 -15.52
N PRO A 70 -18.57 5.83 -15.75
CA PRO A 70 -17.95 4.51 -15.87
C PRO A 70 -16.81 4.45 -16.89
N SER A 71 -16.91 5.18 -17.99
CA SER A 71 -15.91 5.29 -19.05
C SER A 71 -14.59 5.95 -18.60
N GLU A 72 -14.63 6.81 -17.56
CA GLU A 72 -13.48 7.55 -17.04
C GLU A 72 -12.97 7.03 -15.67
N LEU A 73 -13.73 6.13 -15.06
CA LEU A 73 -13.51 5.71 -13.66
C LEU A 73 -12.10 5.14 -13.45
N ALA A 74 -11.62 4.30 -14.35
CA ALA A 74 -10.30 3.66 -14.23
C ALA A 74 -9.16 4.69 -14.23
N THR A 75 -9.22 5.67 -15.14
CA THR A 75 -8.22 6.73 -15.24
C THR A 75 -8.22 7.63 -14.00
N LYS A 76 -9.40 8.04 -13.56
CA LYS A 76 -9.54 8.92 -12.38
C LYS A 76 -9.17 8.21 -11.09
N GLN A 77 -9.45 6.92 -10.99
CA GLN A 77 -8.99 6.10 -9.86
C GLN A 77 -7.47 5.95 -9.83
N ALA A 78 -6.82 5.81 -10.99
CA ALA A 78 -5.36 5.77 -11.06
C ALA A 78 -4.73 7.10 -10.61
N ILE A 79 -5.30 8.24 -11.03
CA ILE A 79 -4.87 9.58 -10.58
C ILE A 79 -5.07 9.72 -9.07
N TRP A 80 -6.24 9.33 -8.56
CA TRP A 80 -6.51 9.37 -7.13
C TRP A 80 -5.53 8.50 -6.32
N ASN A 81 -5.20 7.31 -6.81
CA ASN A 81 -4.26 6.42 -6.14
C ASN A 81 -2.84 7.02 -6.03
N SER A 82 -2.46 7.91 -6.96
CA SER A 82 -1.17 8.64 -6.88
C SER A 82 -1.09 9.58 -5.67
N SER A 83 -2.24 9.98 -5.10
CA SER A 83 -2.29 10.84 -3.90
C SER A 83 -1.58 10.22 -2.70
N HIS A 84 -1.56 8.88 -2.60
CA HIS A 84 -0.85 8.16 -1.54
C HIS A 84 0.66 8.42 -1.59
N SER A 85 1.29 8.29 -2.75
CA SER A 85 2.73 8.54 -2.92
C SER A 85 3.07 10.02 -2.78
N ILE A 86 2.19 10.92 -3.27
CA ILE A 86 2.35 12.36 -3.08
C ILE A 86 2.29 12.71 -1.60
N GLY A 87 1.33 12.14 -0.85
CA GLY A 87 1.21 12.35 0.59
C GLY A 87 2.44 11.86 1.36
N ALA A 88 2.93 10.66 1.07
CA ALA A 88 4.13 10.11 1.69
C ALA A 88 5.38 10.97 1.42
N SER A 89 5.54 11.43 0.17
CA SER A 89 6.61 12.36 -0.22
C SER A 89 6.51 13.68 0.53
N LEU A 90 5.32 14.28 0.58
CA LEU A 90 5.09 15.54 1.30
C LEU A 90 5.43 15.43 2.79
N VAL A 91 5.05 14.33 3.45
CA VAL A 91 5.39 14.12 4.86
C VAL A 91 6.91 14.00 5.04
N ALA A 92 7.60 13.25 4.18
CA ALA A 92 9.05 13.11 4.25
C ALA A 92 9.78 14.46 4.08
N PHE A 93 9.37 15.27 3.11
CA PHE A 93 9.93 16.62 2.91
C PHE A 93 9.56 17.58 4.03
N LEU A 94 8.28 17.61 4.44
CA LEU A 94 7.78 18.50 5.48
C LEU A 94 8.45 18.22 6.81
N CYS A 95 8.47 16.98 7.26
CA CYS A 95 9.04 16.61 8.55
C CYS A 95 10.57 16.61 8.51
N GLY A 96 11.17 15.86 7.59
CA GLY A 96 12.61 15.63 7.56
C GLY A 96 13.40 16.86 7.09
N THR A 97 12.91 17.58 6.08
CA THR A 97 13.66 18.68 5.49
C THR A 97 13.26 20.05 6.06
N PHE A 98 11.95 20.29 6.21
CA PHE A 98 11.49 21.61 6.64
C PHE A 98 11.41 21.76 8.17
N ILE A 99 10.64 20.89 8.85
CA ILE A 99 10.38 21.04 10.30
C ILE A 99 11.66 20.85 11.11
N LEU A 100 12.41 19.77 10.90
CA LEU A 100 13.61 19.48 11.67
C LEU A 100 14.75 20.49 11.42
N ASN A 101 14.80 21.13 10.26
CA ASN A 101 15.74 22.22 10.02
C ASN A 101 15.41 23.51 10.79
N HIS A 102 14.11 23.85 10.90
CA HIS A 102 13.69 25.12 11.51
C HIS A 102 13.55 25.03 13.02
N PHE A 103 13.07 23.88 13.53
CA PHE A 103 12.74 23.71 14.96
C PHE A 103 13.77 22.88 15.73
N SER A 104 14.86 22.43 15.10
CA SER A 104 15.84 21.51 15.69
C SER A 104 15.30 20.08 15.84
N TYR A 105 16.22 19.10 15.84
CA TYR A 105 15.87 17.68 16.01
C TYR A 105 15.18 17.37 17.35
N SER A 106 15.46 18.15 18.38
CA SER A 106 14.81 18.02 19.69
C SER A 106 13.32 18.35 19.68
N ALA A 107 12.82 19.02 18.65
CA ALA A 107 11.43 19.43 18.48
C ALA A 107 10.65 18.51 17.52
N TRP A 108 10.94 17.20 17.54
CA TRP A 108 10.31 16.18 16.70
C TRP A 108 8.77 16.14 16.82
N GLN A 109 8.20 16.63 17.93
CA GLN A 109 6.76 16.72 18.14
C GLN A 109 6.04 17.50 17.03
N TRP A 110 6.71 18.49 16.43
CA TRP A 110 6.15 19.25 15.33
C TRP A 110 5.91 18.42 14.06
N CYS A 111 6.64 17.30 13.91
CA CYS A 111 6.38 16.34 12.85
C CYS A 111 5.03 15.61 13.01
N PHE A 112 4.41 15.69 14.18
CA PHE A 112 3.06 15.20 14.43
C PHE A 112 2.03 16.33 14.43
N PHE A 113 2.34 17.48 15.04
CA PHE A 113 1.39 18.59 15.15
C PHE A 113 1.06 19.21 13.78
N VAL A 114 2.07 19.47 12.94
CA VAL A 114 1.82 20.10 11.63
C VAL A 114 0.99 19.21 10.71
N PRO A 115 1.30 17.93 10.49
CA PRO A 115 0.43 17.04 9.74
C PRO A 115 -0.96 16.87 10.37
N ALA A 116 -1.08 16.87 11.70
CA ALA A 116 -2.39 16.78 12.37
C ALA A 116 -3.26 18.01 12.08
N LEU A 117 -2.69 19.22 12.08
CA LEU A 117 -3.43 20.44 11.71
C LEU A 117 -3.89 20.38 10.24
N LEU A 118 -3.05 19.90 9.33
CA LEU A 118 -3.44 19.69 7.93
C LEU A 118 -4.55 18.64 7.80
N ALA A 119 -4.49 17.57 8.60
CA ALA A 119 -5.54 16.54 8.62
C ALA A 119 -6.87 17.09 9.17
N ILE A 120 -6.85 17.95 10.20
CA ILE A 120 -8.06 18.63 10.70
C ILE A 120 -8.65 19.53 9.62
N ALA A 121 -7.83 20.33 8.96
CA ALA A 121 -8.29 21.17 7.85
C ALA A 121 -8.89 20.31 6.72
N GLY A 122 -8.25 19.19 6.38
CA GLY A 122 -8.78 18.21 5.43
C GLY A 122 -10.09 17.59 5.89
N ALA A 123 -10.25 17.26 7.17
CA ALA A 123 -11.49 16.73 7.73
C ALA A 123 -12.65 17.74 7.61
N VAL A 124 -12.38 19.01 7.86
CA VAL A 124 -13.36 20.10 7.69
C VAL A 124 -13.75 20.24 6.22
N LEU A 125 -12.78 20.24 5.29
CA LEU A 125 -13.05 20.29 3.85
C LEU A 125 -13.89 19.11 3.39
N VAL A 126 -13.60 17.90 3.86
CA VAL A 126 -14.37 16.69 3.55
C VAL A 126 -15.79 16.78 4.10
N LEU A 127 -15.96 17.28 5.34
CA LEU A 127 -17.25 17.36 6.00
C LEU A 127 -18.23 18.31 5.29
N PHE A 128 -17.74 19.45 4.85
CA PHE A 128 -18.58 20.48 4.23
C PHE A 128 -18.55 20.45 2.69
N GLY A 129 -17.44 20.02 2.10
CA GLY A 129 -17.22 20.06 0.65
C GLY A 129 -17.69 18.80 -0.09
N LEU A 130 -17.62 17.62 0.53
CA LEU A 130 -18.02 16.37 -0.14
C LEU A 130 -19.49 16.04 0.09
N LYS A 131 -20.13 15.54 -0.98
CA LYS A 131 -21.49 15.00 -0.96
C LYS A 131 -21.44 13.54 -1.41
N ASP A 132 -22.27 12.69 -0.83
CA ASP A 132 -22.20 11.24 -1.06
C ASP A 132 -22.62 10.86 -2.48
N THR A 133 -23.63 11.53 -3.04
CA THR A 133 -24.15 11.23 -4.38
C THR A 133 -24.54 12.51 -5.13
N PRO A 134 -24.50 12.52 -6.48
CA PRO A 134 -25.00 13.63 -7.29
C PRO A 134 -26.47 13.94 -7.01
N ALA A 135 -27.30 12.93 -6.82
CA ALA A 135 -28.70 13.09 -6.48
C ALA A 135 -28.94 13.90 -5.20
N SER A 136 -28.03 13.83 -4.22
CA SER A 136 -28.10 14.61 -2.97
C SER A 136 -28.02 16.13 -3.18
N VAL A 137 -27.54 16.56 -4.34
CA VAL A 137 -27.42 17.98 -4.75
C VAL A 137 -28.23 18.31 -5.99
N GLY A 138 -29.12 17.41 -6.39
CA GLY A 138 -30.03 17.64 -7.53
C GLY A 138 -29.39 17.44 -8.91
N LEU A 139 -28.26 16.75 -9.00
CA LEU A 139 -27.60 16.42 -10.26
C LEU A 139 -28.00 15.00 -10.73
N PRO A 140 -28.06 14.76 -12.05
CA PRO A 140 -28.29 13.41 -12.60
C PRO A 140 -27.14 12.48 -12.32
N ASP A 141 -27.41 11.18 -12.32
CA ASP A 141 -26.34 10.17 -12.18
C ASP A 141 -25.41 10.18 -13.39
N PRO A 142 -24.09 10.04 -13.17
CA PRO A 142 -23.11 9.98 -14.27
C PRO A 142 -23.36 8.85 -15.26
N GLU A 143 -24.00 7.75 -14.84
CA GLU A 143 -24.41 6.65 -15.72
C GLU A 143 -25.47 7.07 -16.72
N GLU A 144 -26.37 8.01 -16.37
CA GLU A 144 -27.43 8.51 -17.24
C GLU A 144 -26.93 9.44 -18.36
N ILE A 145 -25.75 10.04 -18.16
CA ILE A 145 -25.14 11.00 -19.09
C ILE A 145 -23.90 10.46 -19.80
N ASP A 146 -23.58 9.18 -19.62
CA ASP A 146 -22.42 8.53 -20.23
C ASP A 146 -22.84 7.66 -21.43
N ASP A 147 -22.78 8.23 -22.64
CA ASP A 147 -23.09 7.53 -23.90
C ASP A 147 -22.14 6.33 -24.16
N ASN A 148 -20.99 6.26 -23.48
CA ASN A 148 -20.01 5.19 -23.57
C ASN A 148 -20.08 4.22 -22.38
N ALA A 149 -21.03 4.38 -21.49
CA ALA A 149 -21.22 3.43 -20.39
C ALA A 149 -21.45 2.03 -20.98
N PRO A 150 -20.73 0.99 -20.55
CA PRO A 150 -21.04 -0.35 -20.97
C PRO A 150 -22.51 -0.62 -20.64
N VAL A 151 -23.31 -0.95 -21.66
CA VAL A 151 -24.68 -1.38 -21.46
C VAL A 151 -24.61 -2.51 -20.43
N LYS A 152 -25.01 -2.22 -19.21
CA LYS A 152 -25.23 -3.25 -18.22
C LYS A 152 -26.43 -4.03 -18.74
N GLU A 153 -26.20 -5.13 -19.46
CA GLU A 153 -27.19 -6.19 -19.44
C GLU A 153 -27.40 -6.51 -17.96
N VAL A 154 -28.46 -5.95 -17.42
CA VAL A 154 -28.96 -6.31 -16.11
C VAL A 154 -29.54 -7.70 -16.26
N VAL A 155 -28.68 -8.70 -16.38
CA VAL A 155 -29.04 -10.07 -16.08
C VAL A 155 -29.25 -10.06 -14.57
N THR A 156 -30.46 -9.78 -14.18
CA THR A 156 -30.94 -9.88 -12.79
C THR A 156 -30.96 -11.36 -12.43
N GLU A 157 -29.75 -11.92 -12.19
CA GLU A 157 -29.67 -13.24 -11.55
C GLU A 157 -30.36 -13.13 -10.19
N PRO A 158 -31.20 -14.09 -9.81
CA PRO A 158 -31.84 -14.09 -8.51
C PRO A 158 -30.80 -13.92 -7.41
N LYS A 159 -31.11 -13.14 -6.38
CA LYS A 159 -30.17 -12.86 -5.29
C LYS A 159 -29.64 -14.14 -4.63
N GLU A 160 -30.51 -15.15 -4.47
CA GLU A 160 -30.14 -16.46 -3.93
C GLU A 160 -29.12 -17.21 -4.80
N PHE A 161 -29.26 -17.13 -6.12
CA PHE A 161 -28.28 -17.68 -7.06
C PHE A 161 -26.97 -16.91 -6.97
N THR A 162 -27.03 -15.58 -6.90
CA THR A 162 -25.84 -14.72 -6.79
C THR A 162 -25.05 -15.05 -5.53
N ASP A 163 -25.70 -15.21 -4.37
CA ASP A 163 -25.07 -15.55 -3.09
C ASP A 163 -24.48 -16.98 -3.10
N PHE A 164 -25.19 -17.94 -3.72
CA PHE A 164 -24.72 -19.30 -3.89
C PHE A 164 -23.49 -19.36 -4.81
N ALA A 165 -23.55 -18.71 -5.95
CA ALA A 165 -22.47 -18.63 -6.91
C ALA A 165 -21.24 -17.94 -6.30
N TYR A 166 -21.43 -16.80 -5.59
CA TYR A 166 -20.34 -16.09 -4.94
C TYR A 166 -19.55 -16.96 -3.97
N LYS A 167 -20.20 -17.68 -3.06
CA LYS A 167 -19.55 -18.60 -2.11
C LYS A 167 -18.73 -19.68 -2.83
N ARG A 168 -19.29 -20.23 -3.91
CA ARG A 168 -18.63 -21.26 -4.71
C ARG A 168 -17.41 -20.69 -5.43
N PHE A 169 -17.54 -19.50 -6.04
CA PHE A 169 -16.46 -18.80 -6.71
C PHE A 169 -15.34 -18.41 -5.76
N VAL A 170 -15.63 -17.88 -4.59
CA VAL A 170 -14.62 -17.58 -3.56
C VAL A 170 -13.83 -18.85 -3.20
N LYS A 171 -14.51 -19.98 -2.99
CA LYS A 171 -13.85 -21.23 -2.67
C LYS A 171 -12.93 -21.72 -3.80
N GLU A 172 -13.43 -21.76 -5.04
CA GLU A 172 -12.72 -22.40 -6.17
C GLU A 172 -11.71 -21.46 -6.86
N MET A 173 -12.03 -20.15 -6.96
CA MET A 173 -11.20 -19.18 -7.68
C MET A 173 -10.21 -18.42 -6.77
N VAL A 174 -10.46 -18.37 -5.46
CA VAL A 174 -9.57 -17.71 -4.49
C VAL A 174 -8.86 -18.76 -3.64
N PHE A 175 -9.57 -19.45 -2.77
CA PHE A 175 -8.94 -20.34 -1.78
C PHE A 175 -8.31 -21.61 -2.37
N LYS A 176 -8.86 -22.18 -3.43
CA LYS A 176 -8.29 -23.35 -4.10
C LYS A 176 -7.41 -23.02 -5.32
N ASN A 177 -7.22 -21.75 -5.63
CA ASN A 177 -6.43 -21.35 -6.78
C ASN A 177 -4.95 -21.14 -6.35
N PRO A 178 -4.02 -22.01 -6.76
CA PRO A 178 -2.61 -21.88 -6.34
C PRO A 178 -1.95 -20.62 -6.88
N ILE A 179 -2.36 -20.11 -8.06
CA ILE A 179 -1.81 -18.88 -8.60
C ILE A 179 -2.18 -17.68 -7.72
N VAL A 180 -3.42 -17.63 -7.24
CA VAL A 180 -3.88 -16.57 -6.33
C VAL A 180 -3.10 -16.61 -5.00
N TRP A 181 -2.84 -17.81 -4.46
CA TRP A 181 -2.00 -17.94 -3.26
C TRP A 181 -0.57 -17.49 -3.48
N ILE A 182 0.04 -17.87 -4.61
CA ILE A 182 1.40 -17.42 -4.94
C ILE A 182 1.44 -15.90 -5.07
N LEU A 183 0.48 -15.30 -5.78
CA LEU A 183 0.39 -13.84 -5.92
C LEU A 183 0.19 -13.14 -4.57
N ALA A 184 -0.74 -13.63 -3.74
CA ALA A 184 -1.00 -13.06 -2.43
C ALA A 184 0.21 -13.16 -1.50
N THR A 185 0.91 -14.30 -1.51
CA THR A 185 2.15 -14.49 -0.76
C THR A 185 3.27 -13.60 -1.31
N SER A 186 3.36 -13.45 -2.64
CA SER A 186 4.33 -12.53 -3.25
C SER A 186 4.12 -11.09 -2.82
N ASN A 187 2.87 -10.67 -2.56
CA ASN A 187 2.56 -9.35 -2.04
C ASN A 187 3.24 -9.08 -0.69
N PHE A 188 3.36 -10.08 0.18
CA PHE A 188 4.12 -9.98 1.43
C PHE A 188 5.58 -9.55 1.15
N PHE A 189 6.25 -10.19 0.18
CA PHE A 189 7.65 -9.89 -0.14
C PHE A 189 7.83 -8.55 -0.86
N ILE A 190 6.88 -8.14 -1.69
CA ILE A 190 6.87 -6.80 -2.29
C ILE A 190 6.81 -5.74 -1.19
N TYR A 191 5.87 -5.90 -0.26
CA TYR A 191 5.63 -4.92 0.79
C TYR A 191 6.80 -4.85 1.78
N ILE A 192 7.45 -5.98 2.11
CA ILE A 192 8.58 -5.95 3.04
C ILE A 192 9.76 -5.13 2.49
N ILE A 193 10.07 -5.26 1.19
CA ILE A 193 11.12 -4.46 0.55
C ILE A 193 10.71 -2.99 0.49
N ARG A 194 9.47 -2.72 0.09
CA ARG A 194 8.97 -1.35 0.02
C ARG A 194 9.04 -0.64 1.36
N PHE A 195 8.52 -1.27 2.42
CA PHE A 195 8.48 -0.66 3.75
C PHE A 195 9.87 -0.60 4.40
N THR A 196 10.81 -1.45 4.01
CA THR A 196 12.22 -1.28 4.39
C THR A 196 12.77 0.06 3.91
N ILE A 197 12.42 0.48 2.69
CA ILE A 197 12.85 1.79 2.17
C ILE A 197 12.06 2.92 2.84
N LEU A 198 10.75 2.79 2.93
CA LEU A 198 9.87 3.86 3.38
C LEU A 198 10.04 4.15 4.88
N ASP A 199 10.01 3.12 5.71
CA ASP A 199 10.01 3.27 7.17
C ASP A 199 11.42 3.45 7.72
N TRP A 200 12.40 2.72 7.17
CA TRP A 200 13.76 2.69 7.69
C TRP A 200 14.77 3.45 6.82
N GLY A 201 14.38 3.88 5.62
CA GLY A 201 15.29 4.48 4.64
C GLY A 201 16.04 5.68 5.18
N ALA A 202 15.35 6.64 5.81
CA ALA A 202 16.00 7.81 6.39
C ALA A 202 16.95 7.42 7.54
N THR A 203 16.54 6.48 8.39
CA THR A 203 17.31 6.03 9.56
C THR A 203 18.59 5.32 9.14
N PHE A 204 18.54 4.35 8.22
CA PHE A 204 19.76 3.64 7.82
C PHE A 204 20.69 4.52 6.97
N LEU A 205 20.15 5.39 6.11
CA LEU A 205 21.01 6.34 5.37
C LEU A 205 21.76 7.28 6.31
N THR A 206 21.13 7.66 7.42
CA THR A 206 21.76 8.50 8.44
C THR A 206 22.76 7.71 9.29
N GLN A 207 22.34 6.56 9.84
CA GLN A 207 23.15 5.80 10.81
C GLN A 207 24.25 4.97 10.16
N ASP A 208 23.98 4.38 8.99
CA ASP A 208 24.92 3.48 8.32
C ASP A 208 25.77 4.20 7.27
N ARG A 209 25.21 5.16 6.54
CA ARG A 209 25.89 5.89 5.46
C ARG A 209 26.34 7.29 5.85
N GLY A 210 26.05 7.75 7.07
CA GLY A 210 26.50 9.04 7.59
C GLY A 210 25.90 10.27 6.91
N LEU A 211 24.78 10.11 6.19
CA LEU A 211 24.08 11.24 5.56
C LEU A 211 23.38 12.09 6.62
N SER A 212 23.19 13.38 6.35
CA SER A 212 22.35 14.22 7.20
C SER A 212 20.90 13.73 7.15
N ILE A 213 20.16 13.91 8.24
CA ILE A 213 18.74 13.51 8.31
C ILE A 213 17.92 14.21 7.22
N GLN A 214 18.25 15.46 6.88
CA GLN A 214 17.59 16.21 5.83
C GLN A 214 17.80 15.58 4.46
N THR A 215 19.05 15.22 4.15
CA THR A 215 19.38 14.53 2.89
C THR A 215 18.70 13.17 2.82
N ALA A 216 18.76 12.39 3.89
CA ALA A 216 18.14 11.06 3.95
C ALA A 216 16.62 11.13 3.78
N SER A 217 15.93 12.06 4.46
CA SER A 217 14.49 12.27 4.31
C SER A 217 14.12 12.76 2.91
N THR A 218 14.94 13.64 2.33
CA THR A 218 14.74 14.11 0.94
C THR A 218 14.85 12.95 -0.04
N VAL A 219 15.83 12.06 0.15
CA VAL A 219 15.98 10.85 -0.68
C VAL A 219 14.73 9.98 -0.59
N VAL A 220 14.21 9.72 0.62
CA VAL A 220 12.96 8.94 0.80
C VAL A 220 11.79 9.65 0.10
N GLY A 221 11.66 10.96 0.20
CA GLY A 221 10.64 11.71 -0.53
C GLY A 221 10.76 11.57 -2.06
N ILE A 222 11.97 11.61 -2.61
CA ILE A 222 12.24 11.42 -4.04
C ILE A 222 11.88 9.99 -4.46
N THR A 223 12.12 8.97 -3.62
CA THR A 223 11.78 7.58 -3.95
C THR A 223 10.28 7.42 -4.17
N GLU A 224 9.43 8.09 -3.40
CA GLU A 224 7.98 8.07 -3.56
C GLU A 224 7.52 8.70 -4.89
N VAL A 225 8.10 9.84 -5.27
CA VAL A 225 7.78 10.51 -6.54
C VAL A 225 8.20 9.67 -7.75
N LEU A 226 9.42 9.12 -7.72
CA LEU A 226 9.91 8.27 -8.81
C LEU A 226 9.18 6.91 -8.87
N GLY A 227 8.63 6.45 -7.76
CA GLY A 227 7.74 5.29 -7.72
C GLY A 227 6.51 5.46 -8.60
N ILE A 228 5.94 6.68 -8.68
CA ILE A 228 4.81 6.97 -9.59
C ILE A 228 5.21 6.70 -11.05
N VAL A 229 6.40 7.15 -11.44
CA VAL A 229 6.93 6.89 -12.81
C VAL A 229 7.10 5.39 -13.04
N GLY A 230 7.63 4.66 -12.06
CA GLY A 230 7.75 3.20 -12.08
C GLY A 230 6.39 2.50 -12.30
N THR A 231 5.35 2.96 -11.61
CA THR A 231 3.98 2.46 -11.76
C THR A 231 3.45 2.63 -13.19
N ILE A 232 3.60 3.82 -13.78
CA ILE A 232 3.15 4.11 -15.14
C ILE A 232 3.88 3.24 -16.17
N LEU A 233 5.20 3.16 -16.03
CA LEU A 233 6.03 2.34 -16.93
C LEU A 233 5.72 0.85 -16.79
N ALA A 234 5.36 0.38 -15.59
CA ALA A 234 4.95 -1.01 -15.38
C ALA A 234 3.68 -1.37 -16.15
N GLY A 235 2.66 -0.52 -16.13
CA GLY A 235 1.44 -0.70 -16.92
C GLY A 235 1.75 -0.76 -18.42
N TRP A 236 2.46 0.25 -18.92
CA TRP A 236 2.86 0.32 -20.33
C TRP A 236 3.70 -0.90 -20.78
N ALA A 237 4.68 -1.31 -19.98
CA ALA A 237 5.52 -2.46 -20.29
C ALA A 237 4.73 -3.77 -20.30
N THR A 238 3.77 -3.92 -19.37
CA THR A 238 2.88 -5.08 -19.31
C THR A 238 2.08 -5.26 -20.59
N ASP A 239 1.47 -4.18 -21.07
CA ASP A 239 0.62 -4.23 -22.26
C ASP A 239 1.46 -4.40 -23.53
N LYS A 240 2.57 -3.67 -23.64
CA LYS A 240 3.38 -3.65 -24.86
C LYS A 240 4.22 -4.92 -25.05
N PHE A 241 4.84 -5.45 -23.98
CA PHE A 241 5.83 -6.53 -24.11
C PHE A 241 5.32 -7.89 -23.62
N PHE A 242 4.32 -7.92 -22.74
CA PHE A 242 3.91 -9.16 -22.07
C PHE A 242 2.46 -9.59 -22.36
N GLY A 243 1.77 -8.89 -23.26
CA GLY A 243 0.40 -9.25 -23.64
C GLY A 243 -0.51 -9.36 -22.40
N SER A 244 -0.51 -8.32 -21.57
CA SER A 244 -1.28 -8.20 -20.33
C SER A 244 -0.95 -9.23 -19.23
N LYS A 245 0.16 -9.97 -19.35
CA LYS A 245 0.67 -10.87 -18.31
C LYS A 245 1.42 -10.10 -17.24
N ALA A 246 0.71 -9.35 -16.42
CA ALA A 246 1.26 -8.43 -15.44
C ALA A 246 2.20 -9.10 -14.40
N HIS A 247 2.02 -10.38 -14.09
CA HIS A 247 2.92 -11.14 -13.21
C HIS A 247 4.37 -11.22 -13.72
N ARG A 248 4.59 -11.12 -15.05
CA ARG A 248 5.94 -11.07 -15.63
C ARG A 248 6.63 -9.73 -15.36
N THR A 249 5.90 -8.63 -15.48
CA THR A 249 6.42 -7.30 -15.11
C THR A 249 6.69 -7.23 -13.61
N CYS A 250 5.84 -7.86 -12.79
CA CYS A 250 6.07 -7.98 -11.35
C CYS A 250 7.39 -8.71 -11.03
N LEU A 251 7.68 -9.82 -11.74
CA LEU A 251 8.95 -10.53 -11.60
C LEU A 251 10.13 -9.63 -11.89
N ILE A 252 10.12 -8.94 -13.03
CA ILE A 252 11.23 -8.08 -13.46
C ILE A 252 11.41 -6.93 -12.46
N GLY A 253 10.33 -6.28 -12.06
CA GLY A 253 10.38 -5.20 -11.08
C GLY A 253 10.98 -5.66 -9.74
N LEU A 254 10.48 -6.77 -9.18
CA LEU A 254 10.98 -7.29 -7.91
C LEU A 254 12.43 -7.78 -8.01
N ALA A 255 12.82 -8.45 -9.11
CA ALA A 255 14.19 -8.90 -9.33
C ALA A 255 15.15 -7.70 -9.45
N SER A 256 14.76 -6.66 -10.20
CA SER A 256 15.56 -5.43 -10.33
C SER A 256 15.70 -4.68 -9.01
N ALA A 257 14.61 -4.57 -8.22
CA ALA A 257 14.66 -3.98 -6.90
C ALA A 257 15.59 -4.77 -5.96
N THR A 258 15.47 -6.10 -5.93
CA THR A 258 16.33 -6.97 -5.13
C THR A 258 17.81 -6.86 -5.56
N ALA A 259 18.07 -6.79 -6.86
CA ALA A 259 19.42 -6.56 -7.37
C ALA A 259 20.01 -5.20 -6.92
N CYS A 260 19.19 -4.13 -6.94
CA CYS A 260 19.60 -2.84 -6.41
C CYS A 260 19.92 -2.91 -4.90
N PHE A 261 19.17 -3.68 -4.11
CA PHE A 261 19.46 -3.91 -2.69
C PHE A 261 20.79 -4.66 -2.50
N ILE A 262 21.07 -5.70 -3.30
CA ILE A 262 22.34 -6.42 -3.27
C ILE A 262 23.49 -5.46 -3.60
N LEU A 263 23.37 -4.69 -4.66
CA LEU A 263 24.39 -3.70 -5.06
C LEU A 263 24.58 -2.63 -3.98
N PHE A 264 23.49 -2.15 -3.37
CA PHE A 264 23.55 -1.21 -2.25
C PHE A 264 24.32 -1.80 -1.05
N TRP A 265 24.03 -3.05 -0.68
CA TRP A 265 24.69 -3.73 0.42
C TRP A 265 26.19 -3.92 0.16
N LEU A 266 26.59 -4.23 -1.09
CA LEU A 266 27.98 -4.39 -1.50
C LEU A 266 28.72 -3.05 -1.70
N THR A 267 28.00 -1.92 -1.75
CA THR A 267 28.61 -0.60 -1.99
C THR A 267 29.33 -0.12 -0.73
N PRO A 268 30.61 0.29 -0.83
CA PRO A 268 31.34 0.90 0.29
C PRO A 268 30.62 2.12 0.87
N LYS A 269 30.73 2.32 2.18
CA LYS A 269 30.02 3.39 2.91
C LYS A 269 30.41 4.79 2.44
N GLU A 270 31.64 4.95 1.97
CA GLU A 270 32.21 6.20 1.46
C GLU A 270 31.54 6.65 0.14
N MET A 271 30.88 5.73 -0.58
CA MET A 271 30.21 6.01 -1.85
C MET A 271 28.74 6.42 -1.63
N GLY A 272 28.51 7.45 -0.82
CA GLY A 272 27.16 7.90 -0.45
C GLY A 272 26.26 8.25 -1.65
N GLY A 273 26.83 8.86 -2.71
CA GLY A 273 26.08 9.18 -3.93
C GLY A 273 25.58 7.95 -4.67
N LEU A 274 26.37 6.89 -4.77
CA LEU A 274 25.96 5.62 -5.37
C LEU A 274 24.91 4.91 -4.52
N SER A 275 25.07 4.94 -3.19
CA SER A 275 24.08 4.41 -2.25
C SER A 275 22.71 5.07 -2.43
N VAL A 276 22.68 6.40 -2.56
CA VAL A 276 21.45 7.16 -2.82
C VAL A 276 20.84 6.75 -4.17
N ALA A 277 21.63 6.69 -5.23
CA ALA A 277 21.14 6.28 -6.55
C ALA A 277 20.53 4.87 -6.54
N LEU A 278 21.17 3.92 -5.87
CA LEU A 278 20.69 2.53 -5.77
C LEU A 278 19.38 2.40 -4.99
N ILE A 279 19.20 3.15 -3.91
CA ILE A 279 17.93 3.19 -3.16
C ILE A 279 16.81 3.79 -4.00
N ILE A 280 17.07 4.88 -4.72
CA ILE A 280 16.12 5.48 -5.63
C ILE A 280 15.72 4.50 -6.74
N MET A 281 16.67 3.79 -7.32
CA MET A 281 16.41 2.78 -8.34
C MET A 281 15.66 1.57 -7.77
N ALA A 282 16.01 1.10 -6.58
CA ALA A 282 15.27 0.04 -5.90
C ALA A 282 13.81 0.41 -5.70
N SER A 283 13.56 1.65 -5.25
CA SER A 283 12.21 2.16 -5.08
C SER A 283 11.44 2.25 -6.39
N PHE A 284 12.05 2.79 -7.43
CA PHE A 284 11.45 2.83 -8.77
C PHE A 284 10.98 1.44 -9.23
N PHE A 285 11.83 0.42 -9.07
CA PHE A 285 11.49 -0.94 -9.50
C PHE A 285 10.48 -1.64 -8.60
N ILE A 286 10.47 -1.40 -7.27
CA ILE A 286 9.52 -2.05 -6.37
C ILE A 286 8.08 -1.55 -6.56
N TYR A 287 7.90 -0.33 -7.04
CA TYR A 287 6.58 0.21 -7.35
C TYR A 287 5.91 -0.50 -8.54
N MET A 288 6.68 -1.11 -9.43
CA MET A 288 6.13 -1.90 -10.55
C MET A 288 5.26 -3.06 -10.05
N PRO A 289 5.79 -4.03 -9.29
CA PRO A 289 4.98 -5.14 -8.79
C PRO A 289 3.91 -4.67 -7.80
N GLN A 290 4.17 -3.64 -7.01
CA GLN A 290 3.19 -3.11 -6.07
C GLN A 290 1.93 -2.59 -6.77
N ALA A 291 2.08 -1.89 -7.88
CA ALA A 291 0.94 -1.37 -8.64
C ALA A 291 0.16 -2.48 -9.37
N LEU A 292 0.88 -3.50 -9.86
CA LEU A 292 0.31 -4.52 -10.73
C LEU A 292 -0.26 -5.74 -9.97
N ILE A 293 0.16 -5.97 -8.72
CA ILE A 293 -0.23 -7.19 -7.99
C ILE A 293 -1.76 -7.29 -7.79
N GLY A 294 -2.42 -6.17 -7.50
CA GLY A 294 -3.88 -6.11 -7.39
C GLY A 294 -4.58 -6.43 -8.70
N ILE A 295 -4.02 -6.00 -9.82
CA ILE A 295 -4.53 -6.32 -11.16
C ILE A 295 -4.33 -7.81 -11.46
N CYS A 296 -3.15 -8.38 -11.15
CA CYS A 296 -2.90 -9.82 -11.29
C CYS A 296 -3.93 -10.65 -10.53
N LEU A 297 -4.19 -10.29 -9.27
CA LEU A 297 -5.17 -10.97 -8.40
C LEU A 297 -6.58 -10.83 -8.95
N SER A 298 -6.99 -9.63 -9.34
CA SER A 298 -8.32 -9.37 -9.89
C SER A 298 -8.56 -10.14 -11.19
N ASN A 299 -7.57 -10.20 -12.07
CA ASN A 299 -7.66 -10.95 -13.33
C ASN A 299 -7.74 -12.46 -13.06
N GLN A 300 -6.94 -13.01 -12.15
CA GLN A 300 -6.95 -14.43 -11.81
C GLN A 300 -8.22 -14.87 -11.08
N ALA A 301 -8.76 -14.03 -10.21
CA ALA A 301 -9.98 -14.30 -9.46
C ALA A 301 -11.26 -13.97 -10.22
N THR A 302 -11.15 -13.18 -11.30
CA THR A 302 -12.22 -12.58 -12.09
C THR A 302 -13.06 -11.53 -11.32
N LYS A 303 -13.87 -10.73 -12.04
CA LYS A 303 -14.66 -9.63 -11.47
C LYS A 303 -15.57 -10.06 -10.31
N ARG A 304 -16.09 -11.31 -10.34
CA ARG A 304 -17.05 -11.80 -9.33
C ARG A 304 -16.45 -11.87 -7.90
N VAL A 305 -15.14 -12.18 -7.79
CA VAL A 305 -14.49 -12.41 -6.48
C VAL A 305 -13.14 -11.70 -6.33
N ALA A 306 -12.87 -10.72 -7.18
CA ALA A 306 -11.64 -9.92 -7.16
C ALA A 306 -11.38 -9.26 -5.80
N SER A 307 -12.42 -8.75 -5.15
CA SER A 307 -12.33 -8.14 -3.81
C SER A 307 -11.84 -9.12 -2.74
N SER A 308 -12.30 -10.37 -2.79
CA SER A 308 -11.87 -11.41 -1.85
C SER A 308 -10.39 -11.79 -2.06
N ALA A 309 -9.94 -11.90 -3.31
CA ALA A 309 -8.53 -12.17 -3.64
C ALA A 309 -7.62 -11.03 -3.19
N ASN A 310 -8.00 -9.78 -3.48
CA ASN A 310 -7.25 -8.60 -3.04
C ASN A 310 -7.26 -8.44 -1.52
N GLY A 311 -8.38 -8.76 -0.85
CA GLY A 311 -8.47 -8.77 0.61
C GLY A 311 -7.49 -9.75 1.26
N MET A 312 -7.39 -10.98 0.72
CA MET A 312 -6.41 -11.98 1.16
C MET A 312 -4.97 -11.48 0.99
N ALA A 313 -4.65 -10.91 -0.15
CA ALA A 313 -3.33 -10.33 -0.40
C ALA A 313 -3.04 -9.11 0.49
N GLY A 314 -4.06 -8.32 0.80
CA GLY A 314 -3.97 -7.19 1.72
C GLY A 314 -3.57 -7.63 3.12
N ILE A 315 -4.17 -8.70 3.65
CA ILE A 315 -3.81 -9.27 4.95
C ILE A 315 -2.32 -9.64 4.99
N LEU A 316 -1.83 -10.36 3.97
CA LEU A 316 -0.43 -10.76 3.89
C LEU A 316 0.51 -9.56 3.69
N GLY A 317 0.11 -8.59 2.87
CA GLY A 317 0.86 -7.36 2.66
C GLY A 317 1.01 -6.54 3.95
N TYR A 318 -0.07 -6.31 4.69
CA TYR A 318 0.00 -5.57 5.95
C TYR A 318 0.69 -6.35 7.08
N ALA A 319 0.63 -7.69 7.08
CA ALA A 319 1.43 -8.49 7.99
C ALA A 319 2.94 -8.25 7.79
N SER A 320 3.39 -8.04 6.54
CA SER A 320 4.79 -7.73 6.26
C SER A 320 5.23 -6.38 6.85
N THR A 321 4.34 -5.39 6.90
CA THR A 321 4.61 -4.07 7.49
C THR A 321 4.86 -4.18 8.99
N ALA A 322 4.05 -4.98 9.70
CA ALA A 322 4.26 -5.21 11.13
C ALA A 322 5.61 -5.93 11.39
N ILE A 323 5.97 -6.89 10.54
CA ILE A 323 7.26 -7.60 10.62
C ILE A 323 8.41 -6.64 10.30
N SER A 324 8.32 -5.83 9.24
CA SER A 324 9.34 -4.82 8.90
C SER A 324 9.57 -3.87 10.07
N GLY A 325 8.53 -3.34 10.68
CA GLY A 325 8.66 -2.42 11.80
C GLY A 325 9.31 -3.05 13.04
N LEU A 326 8.79 -4.19 13.50
CA LEU A 326 9.23 -4.81 14.76
C LEU A 326 10.54 -5.60 14.59
N VAL A 327 10.62 -6.45 13.57
CA VAL A 327 11.75 -7.37 13.40
C VAL A 327 12.98 -6.64 12.89
N PHE A 328 12.83 -5.74 11.91
CA PHE A 328 13.97 -5.02 11.35
C PHE A 328 14.53 -3.99 12.33
N GLY A 329 13.67 -3.34 13.15
CA GLY A 329 14.13 -2.50 14.25
C GLY A 329 14.98 -3.29 15.24
N ALA A 330 14.47 -4.42 15.73
CA ALA A 330 15.21 -5.28 16.65
C ALA A 330 16.49 -5.89 16.04
N LEU A 331 16.48 -6.21 14.75
CA LEU A 331 17.69 -6.67 14.03
C LEU A 331 18.73 -5.56 13.91
N ALA A 332 18.32 -4.35 13.56
CA ALA A 332 19.21 -3.20 13.45
C ALA A 332 19.87 -2.87 14.79
N ASP A 333 19.08 -2.85 15.87
CA ASP A 333 19.59 -2.56 17.21
C ASP A 333 20.55 -3.62 17.73
N LYS A 334 20.29 -4.92 17.46
CA LYS A 334 21.07 -6.03 18.05
C LYS A 334 22.24 -6.47 17.17
N PHE A 335 22.07 -6.45 15.85
CA PHE A 335 23.05 -7.01 14.89
C PHE A 335 23.52 -6.00 13.84
N GLY A 336 22.99 -4.76 13.87
CA GLY A 336 23.33 -3.71 12.93
C GLY A 336 22.58 -3.81 11.59
N TRP A 337 22.73 -2.78 10.76
CA TRP A 337 22.01 -2.65 9.47
C TRP A 337 22.34 -3.73 8.46
N ASN A 338 23.55 -4.31 8.48
CA ASN A 338 23.91 -5.38 7.55
C ASN A 338 22.95 -6.57 7.64
N SER A 339 22.56 -6.98 8.86
CA SER A 339 21.62 -8.08 9.06
C SER A 339 20.22 -7.78 8.51
N VAL A 340 19.78 -6.52 8.57
CA VAL A 340 18.49 -6.09 7.99
C VAL A 340 18.53 -6.25 6.46
N PHE A 341 19.62 -5.83 5.81
CA PHE A 341 19.78 -5.97 4.36
C PHE A 341 19.89 -7.44 3.93
N GLU A 342 20.64 -8.27 4.66
CA GLU A 342 20.75 -9.70 4.39
C GLU A 342 19.37 -10.37 4.41
N VAL A 343 18.56 -10.09 5.44
CA VAL A 343 17.20 -10.62 5.55
C VAL A 343 16.30 -10.07 4.46
N ALA A 344 16.33 -8.76 4.18
CA ALA A 344 15.51 -8.14 3.13
C ALA A 344 15.85 -8.71 1.74
N ILE A 345 17.14 -8.91 1.43
CA ILE A 345 17.60 -9.53 0.19
C ILE A 345 17.11 -10.97 0.09
N ALA A 346 17.27 -11.77 1.15
CA ALA A 346 16.82 -13.16 1.18
C ALA A 346 15.30 -13.25 0.91
N LEU A 347 14.51 -12.40 1.56
CA LEU A 347 13.06 -12.31 1.33
C LEU A 347 12.72 -11.84 -0.08
N GLY A 348 13.47 -10.88 -0.62
CA GLY A 348 13.35 -10.44 -2.01
C GLY A 348 13.57 -11.58 -3.00
N ILE A 349 14.61 -12.39 -2.80
CA ILE A 349 14.90 -13.57 -3.62
C ILE A 349 13.75 -14.58 -3.56
N VAL A 350 13.19 -14.85 -2.38
CA VAL A 350 12.02 -15.74 -2.24
C VAL A 350 10.84 -15.20 -3.06
N GLY A 351 10.56 -13.90 -2.98
CA GLY A 351 9.50 -13.26 -3.78
C GLY A 351 9.74 -13.42 -5.29
N VAL A 352 10.99 -13.25 -5.76
CA VAL A 352 11.39 -13.46 -7.15
C VAL A 352 11.14 -14.90 -7.59
N ILE A 353 11.49 -15.88 -6.75
CA ILE A 353 11.25 -17.31 -7.03
C ILE A 353 9.75 -17.60 -7.18
N LEU A 354 8.92 -17.05 -6.29
CA LEU A 354 7.46 -17.22 -6.37
C LEU A 354 6.88 -16.69 -7.69
N PHE A 355 7.30 -15.52 -8.14
CA PHE A 355 6.88 -15.01 -9.46
C PHE A 355 7.44 -15.84 -10.62
N ALA A 356 8.65 -16.38 -10.49
CA ALA A 356 9.26 -17.24 -11.51
C ALA A 356 8.46 -18.55 -11.69
N ILE A 357 7.93 -19.13 -10.61
CA ILE A 357 7.08 -20.33 -10.64
C ILE A 357 5.85 -20.10 -11.54
N ILE A 358 5.25 -18.90 -11.47
CA ILE A 358 4.05 -18.57 -12.24
C ILE A 358 4.35 -17.88 -13.59
N TRP A 359 5.60 -17.86 -14.05
CA TRP A 359 5.99 -17.20 -15.32
C TRP A 359 5.13 -17.62 -16.52
N LYS A 360 4.76 -18.90 -16.58
CA LYS A 360 3.94 -19.49 -17.66
C LYS A 360 2.43 -19.40 -17.39
N ALA A 361 2.01 -18.85 -16.26
CA ALA A 361 0.60 -18.73 -15.94
C ALA A 361 -0.16 -17.90 -16.99
N PRO A 362 -1.48 -18.17 -17.18
CA PRO A 362 -2.33 -17.36 -18.03
C PRO A 362 -2.45 -15.92 -17.48
N ALA A 363 -2.81 -14.98 -18.35
CA ALA A 363 -3.00 -13.59 -17.97
C ALA A 363 -4.17 -13.42 -16.96
N ASP A 364 -5.19 -14.26 -17.11
CA ASP A 364 -6.43 -14.20 -16.33
C ASP A 364 -7.01 -15.59 -16.06
N GLY A 365 -8.09 -15.63 -15.26
CA GLY A 365 -8.81 -16.83 -14.88
C GLY A 365 -10.18 -16.99 -15.54
N TYR A 366 -10.52 -16.18 -16.56
CA TYR A 366 -11.88 -16.18 -17.12
C TYR A 366 -12.29 -17.52 -17.72
N ALA A 367 -11.42 -18.20 -18.46
CA ALA A 367 -11.71 -19.51 -19.01
C ALA A 367 -12.05 -20.59 -17.94
N LYS A 368 -11.43 -20.49 -16.75
CA LYS A 368 -11.77 -21.33 -15.60
C LYS A 368 -13.09 -20.92 -14.96
N ALA A 369 -13.33 -19.61 -14.89
CA ALA A 369 -14.54 -19.04 -14.31
C ALA A 369 -15.79 -19.40 -15.13
N ASP A 370 -15.72 -19.38 -16.46
CA ASP A 370 -16.83 -19.74 -17.34
C ASP A 370 -17.26 -21.21 -17.13
N LYS A 371 -16.29 -22.12 -17.09
CA LYS A 371 -16.55 -23.54 -16.79
C LYS A 371 -17.17 -23.73 -15.41
N LEU A 372 -16.67 -22.97 -14.41
CA LEU A 372 -17.21 -23.01 -13.07
C LEU A 372 -18.64 -22.49 -13.02
N LEU A 373 -18.95 -21.43 -13.78
CA LEU A 373 -20.30 -20.87 -13.83
C LEU A 373 -21.32 -21.87 -14.40
N GLU A 374 -20.97 -22.61 -15.45
CA GLU A 374 -21.81 -23.69 -16.00
C GLU A 374 -22.09 -24.76 -14.94
N GLN A 375 -21.06 -25.19 -14.20
CA GLN A 375 -21.21 -26.16 -13.13
C GLN A 375 -22.08 -25.65 -11.99
N VAL A 376 -21.90 -24.37 -11.61
CA VAL A 376 -22.69 -23.73 -10.53
C VAL A 376 -24.15 -23.62 -10.91
N LYS A 377 -24.46 -23.31 -12.18
CA LYS A 377 -25.85 -23.29 -12.70
C LYS A 377 -26.48 -24.66 -12.63
N ALA A 378 -25.79 -25.67 -13.13
CA ALA A 378 -26.29 -27.05 -13.09
C ALA A 378 -26.51 -27.54 -11.64
N ASP A 379 -25.59 -27.25 -10.72
CA ASP A 379 -25.73 -27.60 -9.30
C ASP A 379 -26.89 -26.88 -8.62
N TYR A 380 -27.16 -25.63 -9.01
CA TYR A 380 -28.27 -24.83 -8.46
C TYR A 380 -29.62 -25.35 -8.95
N GLU A 381 -29.76 -25.64 -10.24
CA GLU A 381 -30.96 -26.25 -10.84
C GLU A 381 -31.25 -27.64 -10.24
N ALA A 382 -30.19 -28.46 -10.01
CA ALA A 382 -30.33 -29.78 -9.40
C ALA A 382 -30.84 -29.73 -7.94
N GLN A 383 -30.69 -28.60 -7.24
CA GLN A 383 -31.23 -28.37 -5.89
C GLN A 383 -32.72 -27.95 -5.88
N GLY A 384 -33.35 -27.84 -7.07
CA GLY A 384 -34.74 -27.43 -7.20
C GLY A 384 -34.99 -25.94 -6.84
N LYS A 385 -33.96 -25.13 -6.97
CA LYS A 385 -33.98 -23.69 -6.65
C LYS A 385 -33.98 -22.82 -7.89
#